data_f4759d917417c5a5e90a10ec1d5943a1
#
_entry.id   f4759d917417c5a5e90a10ec1d5943a1
#
_cell.length_a   1.000
_cell.length_b   1.000
_cell.length_c   1.000
_cell.angle_alpha   90.00
_cell.angle_beta   90.00
_cell.angle_gamma   90.00
#
_symmetry.space_group_name_H-M   'P 1'
#
loop_
_entity.id
_entity.type
_entity.pdbx_description
1 polymer ?
#
loop_
_entity_poly.entity_id
_entity_poly.type
_entity_poly.pdbx_seq_one_letter_code
_entity_poly.pdbx_strand_id
1 'polypeptide(L)'
;MTIKTIAIVGAGPGGFRLVANLGLMGYRLRLNDIDEAKLTAIRARGGIDVEGTPGGFAPLELATTDLRATVDGADLIIVVSGGNTQPTVARALAPLLVGGQTILLMQGNTGGSLVVRRELDGAGCKAKIDLAETDTYPYAMRAIGPTTMRQTTQKRWMQIAAYPGNRSVAVHARLVPLFPQAVAAPDILHTGLMNVNAILHVANCIANAARIERGGGYLFYGEGVTAAVARMYEAIDAERMAVAAALDVNVPSLVDWIARAYNVREADLVKTFQRLSAEPDGPYVVNKAVGTLNHKYITEDVPTGLIPIRELGLATGTPTPAIDTLIETAKLMTGKTFADEARTLDRMGVARLDAAKIRGIVRDGFR
;
A
#
# COMPACT_ATOMS: atom_id res chain seq x y z
N MET A 1 12.09 11.62 19.20
CA MET A 1 12.93 12.41 18.26
C MET A 1 12.03 12.99 17.18
N THR A 2 12.28 14.21 16.75
CA THR A 2 11.54 14.88 15.69
C THR A 2 12.09 14.43 14.33
N ILE A 3 11.23 14.05 13.41
CA ILE A 3 11.62 13.68 12.03
C ILE A 3 12.03 14.96 11.30
N LYS A 4 13.21 14.95 10.69
CA LYS A 4 13.76 16.06 9.90
C LYS A 4 14.16 15.61 8.50
N THR A 5 14.82 14.44 8.39
CA THR A 5 15.30 13.88 7.14
C THR A 5 14.55 12.61 6.81
N ILE A 6 13.98 12.55 5.61
CA ILE A 6 13.16 11.44 5.14
C ILE A 6 13.79 10.85 3.88
N ALA A 7 14.10 9.56 3.94
CA ALA A 7 14.48 8.75 2.79
C ALA A 7 13.23 8.14 2.16
N ILE A 8 13.04 8.31 0.86
CA ILE A 8 11.94 7.71 0.09
C ILE A 8 12.54 6.68 -0.85
N VAL A 9 12.17 5.41 -0.67
CA VAL A 9 12.67 4.29 -1.46
C VAL A 9 11.59 3.86 -2.44
N GLY A 10 11.79 4.19 -3.71
CA GLY A 10 10.88 4.00 -4.83
C GLY A 10 10.47 5.33 -5.49
N ALA A 11 10.95 5.59 -6.71
CA ALA A 11 10.63 6.78 -7.53
C ALA A 11 9.47 6.51 -8.52
N GLY A 12 8.51 5.71 -8.11
CA GLY A 12 7.24 5.58 -8.82
C GLY A 12 6.29 6.74 -8.52
N PRO A 13 5.04 6.68 -9.06
CA PRO A 13 4.04 7.71 -8.78
C PRO A 13 3.78 7.98 -7.29
N GLY A 14 3.90 6.94 -6.44
CA GLY A 14 3.79 7.07 -4.99
C GLY A 14 4.92 7.88 -4.37
N GLY A 15 6.18 7.60 -4.77
CA GLY A 15 7.35 8.32 -4.30
C GLY A 15 7.32 9.80 -4.70
N PHE A 16 6.97 10.11 -5.93
CA PHE A 16 6.84 11.49 -6.40
C PHE A 16 5.75 12.27 -5.64
N ARG A 17 4.62 11.62 -5.32
CA ARG A 17 3.58 12.21 -4.48
C ARG A 17 4.08 12.56 -3.08
N LEU A 18 4.90 11.68 -2.49
CA LEU A 18 5.50 11.93 -1.17
C LEU A 18 6.52 13.07 -1.24
N VAL A 19 7.39 13.10 -2.26
CA VAL A 19 8.31 14.23 -2.47
C VAL A 19 7.53 15.54 -2.59
N ALA A 20 6.48 15.56 -3.41
CA ALA A 20 5.65 16.76 -3.59
C ALA A 20 5.05 17.24 -2.25
N ASN A 21 4.38 16.36 -1.51
CA ASN A 21 3.69 16.78 -0.29
C ASN A 21 4.65 17.10 0.87
N LEU A 22 5.59 16.19 1.15
CA LEU A 22 6.49 16.37 2.28
C LEU A 22 7.53 17.48 2.02
N GLY A 23 7.91 17.70 0.75
CA GLY A 23 8.77 18.82 0.36
C GLY A 23 8.09 20.18 0.56
N LEU A 24 6.79 20.31 0.20
CA LEU A 24 6.02 21.52 0.51
C LEU A 24 5.86 21.77 2.02
N MET A 25 5.91 20.71 2.84
CA MET A 25 5.90 20.82 4.31
C MET A 25 7.28 21.17 4.89
N GLY A 26 8.33 21.29 4.05
CA GLY A 26 9.67 21.70 4.46
C GLY A 26 10.57 20.59 5.01
N TYR A 27 10.24 19.31 4.83
CA TYR A 27 11.12 18.22 5.21
C TYR A 27 12.30 18.08 4.25
N ARG A 28 13.46 17.65 4.77
CA ARG A 28 14.60 17.29 3.93
C ARG A 28 14.37 15.91 3.33
N LEU A 29 14.32 15.83 2.01
CA LEU A 29 13.93 14.64 1.29
C LEU A 29 15.07 14.08 0.45
N ARG A 30 15.23 12.76 0.49
CA ARG A 30 16.11 11.99 -0.38
C ARG A 30 15.32 10.90 -1.06
N LEU A 31 15.47 10.76 -2.37
CA LEU A 31 14.74 9.83 -3.21
C LEU A 31 15.69 8.78 -3.81
N ASN A 32 15.30 7.52 -3.69
CA ASN A 32 16.04 6.40 -4.28
C ASN A 32 15.13 5.62 -5.24
N ASP A 33 15.68 5.16 -6.34
CA ASP A 33 15.15 4.08 -7.17
C ASP A 33 16.31 3.33 -7.82
N ILE A 34 16.13 2.06 -8.13
CA ILE A 34 17.13 1.27 -8.87
C ILE A 34 17.21 1.68 -10.36
N ASP A 35 16.18 2.34 -10.87
CA ASP A 35 16.09 2.80 -12.25
C ASP A 35 16.54 4.26 -12.36
N GLU A 36 17.75 4.47 -12.86
CA GLU A 36 18.35 5.78 -13.06
C GLU A 36 17.50 6.69 -13.95
N ALA A 37 16.79 6.13 -14.95
CA ALA A 37 15.95 6.92 -15.84
C ALA A 37 14.84 7.69 -15.13
N LYS A 38 14.30 7.12 -14.05
CA LYS A 38 13.27 7.79 -13.22
C LYS A 38 13.83 8.97 -12.41
N LEU A 39 15.13 8.96 -12.13
CA LEU A 39 15.77 9.95 -11.29
C LEU A 39 16.34 11.15 -12.08
N THR A 40 16.65 10.95 -13.35
CA THR A 40 17.36 11.94 -14.18
C THR A 40 16.65 13.29 -14.20
N ALA A 41 15.36 13.32 -14.52
CA ALA A 41 14.61 14.57 -14.65
C ALA A 41 14.46 15.29 -13.29
N ILE A 42 14.12 14.56 -12.22
CA ILE A 42 13.93 15.13 -10.90
C ILE A 42 15.25 15.62 -10.29
N ARG A 43 16.35 14.94 -10.57
CA ARG A 43 17.69 15.37 -10.16
C ARG A 43 18.09 16.67 -10.85
N ALA A 44 17.89 16.76 -12.16
CA ALA A 44 18.17 17.99 -12.93
C ALA A 44 17.33 19.16 -12.49
N ARG A 45 16.07 18.95 -12.11
CA ARG A 45 15.15 19.99 -11.61
C ARG A 45 15.44 20.38 -10.15
N GLY A 46 16.03 19.48 -9.36
CA GLY A 46 16.26 19.66 -7.93
C GLY A 46 14.99 19.52 -7.07
N GLY A 47 13.93 18.91 -7.60
CA GLY A 47 12.65 18.75 -6.91
C GLY A 47 11.46 18.55 -7.82
N ILE A 48 10.27 18.80 -7.28
CA ILE A 48 8.98 18.63 -7.98
C ILE A 48 8.19 19.94 -7.94
N ASP A 49 7.68 20.37 -9.10
CA ASP A 49 6.70 21.43 -9.21
C ASP A 49 5.30 20.86 -8.88
N VAL A 50 4.58 21.51 -7.99
CA VAL A 50 3.25 21.07 -7.54
C VAL A 50 2.22 22.09 -7.97
N GLU A 51 1.26 21.68 -8.79
CA GLU A 51 0.09 22.46 -9.16
C GLU A 51 -1.10 22.13 -8.25
N GLY A 52 -1.93 23.11 -7.97
CA GLY A 52 -3.11 22.99 -7.10
C GLY A 52 -2.97 23.74 -5.80
N THR A 53 -3.76 23.38 -4.80
CA THR A 53 -3.75 24.04 -3.49
C THR A 53 -3.56 23.02 -2.37
N PRO A 54 -2.44 23.09 -1.61
CA PRO A 54 -1.30 24.01 -1.78
C PRO A 54 -0.46 23.64 -3.01
N GLY A 55 0.05 24.66 -3.71
CA GLY A 55 0.99 24.51 -4.81
C GLY A 55 2.35 25.10 -4.47
N GLY A 56 3.35 24.90 -5.35
CA GLY A 56 4.69 25.42 -5.17
C GLY A 56 5.79 24.48 -5.66
N PHE A 57 7.01 24.74 -5.23
CA PHE A 57 8.16 23.89 -5.51
C PHE A 57 8.54 23.08 -4.27
N ALA A 58 8.56 21.78 -4.41
CA ALA A 58 8.98 20.81 -3.38
C ALA A 58 10.46 20.44 -3.61
N PRO A 59 11.40 20.97 -2.85
CA PRO A 59 12.82 20.72 -3.04
C PRO A 59 13.19 19.29 -2.65
N LEU A 60 14.23 18.74 -3.32
CA LEU A 60 14.80 17.44 -3.05
C LEU A 60 16.29 17.56 -2.84
N GLU A 61 16.78 17.11 -1.67
CA GLU A 61 18.21 17.16 -1.32
C GLU A 61 19.05 16.21 -2.18
N LEU A 62 18.53 15.00 -2.43
CA LEU A 62 19.23 13.95 -3.15
C LEU A 62 18.26 13.08 -3.96
N ALA A 63 18.61 12.79 -5.22
CA ALA A 63 17.98 11.74 -6.02
C ALA A 63 19.08 10.81 -6.56
N THR A 64 19.11 9.54 -6.14
CA THR A 64 20.22 8.63 -6.42
C THR A 64 19.79 7.17 -6.45
N THR A 65 20.55 6.35 -7.19
CA THR A 65 20.44 4.88 -7.13
C THR A 65 21.21 4.29 -5.93
N ASP A 66 22.03 5.08 -5.23
CA ASP A 66 22.74 4.65 -4.02
C ASP A 66 21.80 4.66 -2.81
N LEU A 67 21.36 3.46 -2.42
CA LEU A 67 20.49 3.28 -1.26
C LEU A 67 21.18 3.72 0.04
N ARG A 68 22.49 3.48 0.20
CA ARG A 68 23.25 3.89 1.39
C ARG A 68 23.21 5.41 1.55
N ALA A 69 23.57 6.16 0.51
CA ALA A 69 23.54 7.61 0.53
C ALA A 69 22.13 8.17 0.82
N THR A 70 21.10 7.45 0.38
CA THR A 70 19.71 7.84 0.63
C THR A 70 19.33 7.71 2.10
N VAL A 71 19.68 6.60 2.76
CA VAL A 71 19.19 6.30 4.13
C VAL A 71 20.14 6.77 5.24
N ASP A 72 21.37 7.15 4.92
CA ASP A 72 22.36 7.62 5.90
C ASP A 72 21.85 8.86 6.63
N GLY A 73 21.77 8.78 7.97
CA GLY A 73 21.25 9.88 8.81
C GLY A 73 19.78 10.23 8.60
N ALA A 74 18.99 9.42 7.88
CA ALA A 74 17.56 9.61 7.78
C ALA A 74 16.85 9.18 9.09
N ASP A 75 15.89 10.00 9.55
CA ASP A 75 15.05 9.68 10.71
C ASP A 75 13.92 8.71 10.36
N LEU A 76 13.41 8.84 9.12
CA LEU A 76 12.31 8.06 8.56
C LEU A 76 12.69 7.54 7.17
N ILE A 77 12.47 6.26 6.94
CA ILE A 77 12.64 5.60 5.65
C ILE A 77 11.26 5.15 5.18
N ILE A 78 10.72 5.79 4.14
CA ILE A 78 9.42 5.41 3.57
C ILE A 78 9.68 4.50 2.37
N VAL A 79 9.24 3.25 2.48
CA VAL A 79 9.31 2.28 1.39
C VAL A 79 8.02 2.35 0.58
N VAL A 80 8.13 2.83 -0.67
CA VAL A 80 7.01 3.07 -1.60
C VAL A 80 7.08 2.12 -2.80
N SER A 81 7.83 1.07 -2.67
CA SER A 81 7.91 0.01 -3.67
C SER A 81 6.69 -0.92 -3.58
N GLY A 82 6.42 -1.66 -4.66
CA GLY A 82 5.35 -2.65 -4.66
C GLY A 82 5.50 -3.68 -3.56
N GLY A 83 4.38 -4.22 -3.06
CA GLY A 83 4.35 -5.19 -1.96
C GLY A 83 5.20 -6.44 -2.21
N ASN A 84 5.29 -6.87 -3.47
CA ASN A 84 6.11 -7.99 -3.91
C ASN A 84 7.63 -7.70 -3.88
N THR A 85 8.05 -6.44 -3.88
CA THR A 85 9.46 -6.04 -3.83
C THR A 85 9.94 -5.68 -2.41
N GLN A 86 9.03 -5.50 -1.45
CA GLN A 86 9.35 -5.15 -0.06
C GLN A 86 10.38 -6.11 0.59
N PRO A 87 10.34 -7.44 0.37
CA PRO A 87 11.34 -8.36 0.89
C PRO A 87 12.77 -8.03 0.40
N THR A 88 12.91 -7.74 -0.88
CA THR A 88 14.21 -7.38 -1.48
C THR A 88 14.72 -6.05 -0.95
N VAL A 89 13.85 -5.05 -0.82
CA VAL A 89 14.19 -3.76 -0.22
C VAL A 89 14.62 -3.94 1.25
N ALA A 90 13.92 -4.78 2.02
CA ALA A 90 14.27 -5.06 3.41
C ALA A 90 15.68 -5.67 3.54
N ARG A 91 16.02 -6.68 2.71
CA ARG A 91 17.38 -7.25 2.68
C ARG A 91 18.44 -6.22 2.35
N ALA A 92 18.17 -5.34 1.38
CA ALA A 92 19.10 -4.29 1.01
C ALA A 92 19.28 -3.21 2.10
N LEU A 93 18.24 -2.91 2.84
CA LEU A 93 18.25 -1.97 3.97
C LEU A 93 18.98 -2.54 5.20
N ALA A 94 18.89 -3.84 5.45
CA ALA A 94 19.35 -4.47 6.69
C ALA A 94 20.76 -4.08 7.13
N PRO A 95 21.80 -4.08 6.26
CA PRO A 95 23.18 -3.68 6.63
C PRO A 95 23.37 -2.16 6.75
N LEU A 96 22.38 -1.35 6.41
CA LEU A 96 22.44 0.10 6.36
C LEU A 96 21.74 0.77 7.54
N LEU A 97 20.85 0.05 8.19
CA LEU A 97 19.99 0.58 9.26
C LEU A 97 20.80 0.86 10.53
N VAL A 98 20.47 1.95 11.20
CA VAL A 98 21.00 2.35 12.51
C VAL A 98 19.88 2.51 13.52
N GLY A 99 20.20 2.40 14.81
CA GLY A 99 19.21 2.50 15.87
C GLY A 99 18.48 3.85 15.90
N GLY A 100 17.18 3.80 16.19
CA GLY A 100 16.32 4.98 16.29
C GLY A 100 15.61 5.39 14.98
N GLN A 101 15.98 4.79 13.84
CA GLN A 101 15.27 5.00 12.57
C GLN A 101 13.87 4.36 12.59
N THR A 102 12.98 4.92 11.80
CA THR A 102 11.67 4.32 11.52
C THR A 102 11.58 3.90 10.06
N ILE A 103 11.14 2.67 9.79
CA ILE A 103 10.72 2.24 8.45
C ILE A 103 9.19 2.34 8.39
N LEU A 104 8.67 2.99 7.36
CA LEU A 104 7.25 3.04 7.05
C LEU A 104 6.98 2.40 5.69
N LEU A 105 6.27 1.29 5.66
CA LEU A 105 5.79 0.68 4.42
C LEU A 105 4.54 1.44 3.95
N MET A 106 4.61 2.06 2.80
CA MET A 106 3.51 2.80 2.22
C MET A 106 3.14 2.23 0.85
N GLN A 107 2.21 1.30 0.83
CA GLN A 107 1.39 0.68 1.89
C GLN A 107 1.98 -0.69 2.26
N GLY A 108 1.61 -1.22 3.45
CA GLY A 108 2.07 -2.53 3.90
C GLY A 108 1.48 -3.68 3.08
N ASN A 109 0.28 -3.54 2.56
CA ASN A 109 -0.56 -4.62 2.08
C ASN A 109 -0.82 -5.65 3.21
N THR A 110 -1.32 -6.85 2.89
CA THR A 110 -1.59 -7.83 3.94
C THR A 110 -0.31 -8.54 4.36
N GLY A 111 0.05 -8.46 5.64
CA GLY A 111 1.22 -9.15 6.21
C GLY A 111 2.58 -8.58 5.84
N GLY A 112 2.64 -7.35 5.29
CA GLY A 112 3.90 -6.75 4.83
C GLY A 112 4.95 -6.59 5.93
N SER A 113 4.57 -6.02 7.06
CA SER A 113 5.51 -5.83 8.17
C SER A 113 6.04 -7.13 8.76
N LEU A 114 5.26 -8.22 8.75
CA LEU A 114 5.74 -9.54 9.17
C LEU A 114 6.86 -10.03 8.25
N VAL A 115 6.62 -9.97 6.95
CA VAL A 115 7.61 -10.41 5.94
C VAL A 115 8.85 -9.53 6.00
N VAL A 116 8.69 -8.20 6.04
CA VAL A 116 9.81 -7.25 6.12
C VAL A 116 10.63 -7.48 7.39
N ARG A 117 10.00 -7.70 8.54
CA ARG A 117 10.72 -7.98 9.80
C ARG A 117 11.56 -9.25 9.68
N ARG A 118 10.99 -10.33 9.15
CA ARG A 118 11.72 -11.59 8.93
C ARG A 118 12.90 -11.43 7.98
N GLU A 119 12.73 -10.68 6.90
CA GLU A 119 13.82 -10.42 5.95
C GLU A 119 14.95 -9.58 6.59
N LEU A 120 14.61 -8.58 7.39
CA LEU A 120 15.59 -7.81 8.15
C LEU A 120 16.36 -8.71 9.13
N ASP A 121 15.65 -9.55 9.88
CA ASP A 121 16.25 -10.48 10.85
C ASP A 121 17.12 -11.53 10.15
N GLY A 122 16.63 -12.13 9.07
CA GLY A 122 17.35 -13.09 8.25
C GLY A 122 18.62 -12.52 7.61
N ALA A 123 18.61 -11.23 7.25
CA ALA A 123 19.77 -10.51 6.77
C ALA A 123 20.69 -9.99 7.90
N GLY A 124 20.43 -10.35 9.15
CA GLY A 124 21.29 -10.06 10.29
C GLY A 124 21.18 -8.63 10.83
N CYS A 125 20.09 -7.89 10.54
CA CYS A 125 19.89 -6.56 11.08
C CYS A 125 19.81 -6.59 12.62
N LYS A 126 20.70 -5.84 13.29
CA LYS A 126 20.73 -5.69 14.75
C LYS A 126 20.26 -4.31 15.21
N ALA A 127 19.95 -3.42 14.28
CA ALA A 127 19.51 -2.08 14.59
C ALA A 127 18.13 -2.11 15.28
N LYS A 128 18.01 -1.39 16.38
CA LYS A 128 16.72 -1.19 17.06
C LYS A 128 15.96 -0.09 16.33
N ILE A 129 15.07 -0.49 15.43
CA ILE A 129 14.25 0.39 14.59
C ILE A 129 12.77 0.22 14.93
N ASP A 130 11.98 1.23 14.63
CA ASP A 130 10.53 1.09 14.55
C ASP A 130 10.14 0.68 13.12
N LEU A 131 9.28 -0.33 12.99
CA LEU A 131 8.70 -0.75 11.72
C LEU A 131 7.20 -0.45 11.74
N ALA A 132 6.71 0.22 10.71
CA ALA A 132 5.29 0.59 10.61
C ALA A 132 4.79 0.42 9.19
N GLU A 133 3.48 0.41 9.03
CA GLU A 133 2.80 0.37 7.73
C GLU A 133 1.53 1.21 7.71
N THR A 134 1.14 1.62 6.51
CA THR A 134 -0.17 2.23 6.26
C THR A 134 -1.09 1.23 5.57
N ASP A 135 -2.41 1.37 5.79
CA ASP A 135 -3.44 0.63 5.05
C ASP A 135 -3.57 1.11 3.60
N THR A 136 -3.25 2.36 3.33
CA THR A 136 -3.44 2.99 2.02
C THR A 136 -2.49 4.15 1.80
N TYR A 137 -2.43 4.68 0.57
CA TYR A 137 -1.74 5.93 0.25
C TYR A 137 -2.55 7.15 0.73
N PRO A 138 -1.90 8.17 1.32
CA PRO A 138 -2.58 9.35 1.86
C PRO A 138 -3.17 10.29 0.80
N TYR A 139 -2.60 10.30 -0.41
CA TYR A 139 -2.92 11.29 -1.44
C TYR A 139 -3.31 10.63 -2.76
N ALA A 140 -4.24 11.25 -3.48
CA ALA A 140 -4.42 11.07 -4.91
C ALA A 140 -3.80 12.30 -5.61
N MET A 141 -2.68 12.11 -6.31
CA MET A 141 -2.01 13.13 -7.13
C MET A 141 -1.75 12.57 -8.51
N ARG A 142 -1.67 13.44 -9.49
CA ARG A 142 -1.45 13.08 -10.88
C ARG A 142 -0.13 13.67 -11.38
N ALA A 143 0.71 12.84 -11.97
CA ALA A 143 1.83 13.32 -12.77
C ALA A 143 1.29 13.96 -14.05
N ILE A 144 1.66 15.20 -14.31
CA ILE A 144 1.33 15.93 -15.55
C ILE A 144 2.57 16.32 -16.36
N GLY A 145 3.72 15.94 -15.83
CA GLY A 145 5.03 16.07 -16.47
C GLY A 145 6.06 15.21 -15.72
N PRO A 146 7.29 15.16 -16.22
CA PRO A 146 8.35 14.34 -15.61
C PRO A 146 8.74 14.80 -14.20
N THR A 147 8.52 16.08 -13.89
CA THR A 147 8.80 16.68 -12.57
C THR A 147 7.64 17.52 -12.06
N THR A 148 6.44 17.36 -12.63
CA THR A 148 5.28 18.16 -12.25
C THR A 148 4.14 17.26 -11.82
N MET A 149 3.63 17.54 -10.61
CA MET A 149 2.50 16.85 -10.02
C MET A 149 1.33 17.80 -9.86
N ARG A 150 0.12 17.35 -10.19
CA ARG A 150 -1.11 18.07 -9.84
C ARG A 150 -1.76 17.39 -8.66
N GLN A 151 -2.00 18.17 -7.60
CA GLN A 151 -2.76 17.71 -6.45
C GLN A 151 -4.23 17.59 -6.85
N THR A 152 -4.87 16.44 -6.51
CA THR A 152 -6.30 16.23 -6.74
C THR A 152 -7.03 16.05 -5.42
N THR A 153 -6.89 14.90 -4.79
CA THR A 153 -7.65 14.57 -3.57
C THR A 153 -6.73 14.03 -2.49
N GLN A 154 -6.90 14.50 -1.27
CA GLN A 154 -6.34 13.88 -0.07
C GLN A 154 -7.41 13.00 0.57
N LYS A 155 -7.04 11.79 0.93
CA LYS A 155 -7.92 10.94 1.75
C LYS A 155 -8.16 11.60 3.09
N ARG A 156 -9.40 11.58 3.57
CA ARG A 156 -9.77 12.16 4.86
C ARG A 156 -9.46 11.26 6.04
N TRP A 157 -9.18 9.99 5.76
CA TRP A 157 -8.90 8.97 6.76
C TRP A 157 -7.96 7.90 6.20
N MET A 158 -7.03 7.45 7.01
CA MET A 158 -6.15 6.31 6.79
C MET A 158 -5.67 5.77 8.14
N GLN A 159 -5.09 4.57 8.14
CA GLN A 159 -4.54 3.96 9.35
C GLN A 159 -3.02 3.81 9.27
N ILE A 160 -2.37 3.92 10.43
CA ILE A 160 -0.97 3.56 10.64
C ILE A 160 -0.90 2.57 11.79
N ALA A 161 -0.22 1.44 11.59
CA ALA A 161 0.13 0.50 12.62
C ALA A 161 1.63 0.25 12.66
N ALA A 162 2.16 -0.11 13.81
CA ALA A 162 3.53 -0.58 13.95
C ALA A 162 3.58 -2.09 14.14
N TYR A 163 4.73 -2.67 13.87
CA TYR A 163 5.08 -4.01 14.27
C TYR A 163 6.34 -4.00 15.17
N PRO A 164 6.24 -4.51 16.39
CA PRO A 164 5.05 -5.07 17.03
C PRO A 164 3.97 -4.02 17.35
N GLY A 165 2.70 -4.47 17.44
CA GLY A 165 1.52 -3.64 17.63
C GLY A 165 1.53 -2.78 18.89
N ASN A 166 2.17 -3.25 19.97
CA ASN A 166 2.35 -2.46 21.20
C ASN A 166 3.16 -1.17 21.00
N ARG A 167 3.77 -0.97 19.83
CA ARG A 167 4.47 0.26 19.43
C ARG A 167 3.58 1.23 18.65
N SER A 168 2.39 0.81 18.18
CA SER A 168 1.56 1.58 17.23
C SER A 168 1.26 3.00 17.69
N VAL A 169 0.86 3.19 18.94
CA VAL A 169 0.54 4.52 19.48
C VAL A 169 1.76 5.45 19.46
N ALA A 170 2.91 4.95 19.91
CA ALA A 170 4.14 5.74 19.96
C ALA A 170 4.67 6.10 18.57
N VAL A 171 4.60 5.15 17.61
CA VAL A 171 5.04 5.37 16.23
C VAL A 171 4.06 6.30 15.50
N HIS A 172 2.74 6.11 15.66
CA HIS A 172 1.74 7.01 15.12
C HIS A 172 1.96 8.46 15.58
N ALA A 173 2.21 8.68 16.87
CA ALA A 173 2.46 10.03 17.41
C ALA A 173 3.68 10.73 16.75
N ARG A 174 4.66 9.97 16.27
CA ARG A 174 5.81 10.50 15.50
C ARG A 174 5.45 10.79 14.05
N LEU A 175 4.51 10.04 13.45
CA LEU A 175 4.18 10.10 12.02
C LEU A 175 2.97 11.01 11.73
N VAL A 176 2.08 11.24 12.70
CA VAL A 176 0.88 12.06 12.49
C VAL A 176 1.17 13.50 12.04
N PRO A 177 2.29 14.17 12.39
CA PRO A 177 2.62 15.47 11.82
C PRO A 177 2.83 15.46 10.30
N LEU A 178 3.24 14.31 9.72
CA LEU A 178 3.40 14.13 8.28
C LEU A 178 2.08 13.75 7.59
N PHE A 179 1.22 13.06 8.31
CA PHE A 179 -0.04 12.50 7.82
C PHE A 179 -1.18 12.79 8.80
N PRO A 180 -1.67 14.06 8.87
CA PRO A 180 -2.64 14.48 9.88
C PRO A 180 -3.97 13.71 9.86
N GLN A 181 -4.34 13.12 8.71
CA GLN A 181 -5.54 12.30 8.54
C GLN A 181 -5.36 10.86 9.05
N ALA A 182 -4.15 10.48 9.45
CA ALA A 182 -3.88 9.13 9.92
C ALA A 182 -4.37 8.93 11.36
N VAL A 183 -4.96 7.78 11.62
CA VAL A 183 -5.29 7.30 12.96
C VAL A 183 -4.42 6.09 13.33
N ALA A 184 -4.13 5.93 14.61
CA ALA A 184 -3.42 4.75 15.08
C ALA A 184 -4.33 3.52 14.97
N ALA A 185 -3.89 2.50 14.23
CA ALA A 185 -4.50 1.19 14.31
C ALA A 185 -3.83 0.37 15.43
N PRO A 186 -4.56 -0.56 16.07
CA PRO A 186 -3.99 -1.37 17.15
C PRO A 186 -2.74 -2.16 16.70
N ASP A 187 -2.78 -2.73 15.52
CA ASP A 187 -1.70 -3.54 14.95
C ASP A 187 -1.83 -3.70 13.43
N ILE A 188 -0.88 -4.43 12.84
CA ILE A 188 -0.78 -4.65 11.40
C ILE A 188 -1.83 -5.63 10.82
N LEU A 189 -2.58 -6.36 11.63
CA LEU A 189 -3.75 -7.08 11.11
C LEU A 189 -4.85 -6.10 10.73
N HIS A 190 -5.03 -5.01 11.49
CA HIS A 190 -6.00 -3.96 11.19
C HIS A 190 -5.64 -3.26 9.88
N THR A 191 -4.39 -2.85 9.67
CA THR A 191 -3.96 -2.22 8.41
C THR A 191 -3.93 -3.20 7.25
N GLY A 192 -3.44 -4.42 7.46
CA GLY A 192 -3.32 -5.43 6.43
C GLY A 192 -4.65 -5.98 5.92
N LEU A 193 -5.65 -6.15 6.82
CA LEU A 193 -7.00 -6.57 6.44
C LEU A 193 -7.87 -5.40 5.93
N MET A 194 -7.34 -4.16 5.95
CA MET A 194 -7.90 -3.00 5.24
C MET A 194 -7.42 -2.86 3.79
N ASN A 195 -6.68 -3.84 3.27
CA ASN A 195 -6.18 -3.82 1.89
C ASN A 195 -7.31 -3.98 0.87
N VAL A 196 -8.10 -2.92 0.68
CA VAL A 196 -9.20 -2.87 -0.30
C VAL A 196 -8.71 -2.90 -1.75
N ASN A 197 -7.45 -2.59 -2.03
CA ASN A 197 -6.91 -2.65 -3.39
C ASN A 197 -7.00 -4.05 -3.99
N ALA A 198 -6.72 -5.09 -3.20
CA ALA A 198 -6.83 -6.48 -3.63
C ALA A 198 -8.26 -6.84 -4.07
N ILE A 199 -9.28 -6.29 -3.39
CA ILE A 199 -10.67 -6.47 -3.75
C ILE A 199 -10.96 -5.75 -5.06
N LEU A 200 -10.66 -4.45 -5.10
CA LEU A 200 -11.06 -3.55 -6.19
C LEU A 200 -10.33 -3.86 -7.51
N HIS A 201 -9.03 -4.11 -7.44
CA HIS A 201 -8.22 -4.24 -8.64
C HIS A 201 -8.41 -5.59 -9.32
N VAL A 202 -8.27 -6.69 -8.57
CA VAL A 202 -8.25 -8.04 -9.14
C VAL A 202 -9.60 -8.40 -9.76
N ALA A 203 -10.70 -8.22 -9.02
CA ALA A 203 -12.03 -8.53 -9.52
C ALA A 203 -12.41 -7.66 -10.75
N ASN A 204 -12.06 -6.37 -10.73
CA ASN A 204 -12.34 -5.49 -11.86
C ASN A 204 -11.50 -5.84 -13.09
N CYS A 205 -10.22 -6.19 -12.91
CA CYS A 205 -9.36 -6.65 -14.02
C CYS A 205 -9.89 -7.95 -14.64
N ILE A 206 -10.27 -8.93 -13.84
CA ILE A 206 -10.79 -10.21 -14.31
C ILE A 206 -12.11 -10.01 -15.07
N ALA A 207 -13.04 -9.26 -14.49
CA ALA A 207 -14.35 -9.03 -15.11
C ALA A 207 -14.29 -8.21 -16.40
N ASN A 208 -13.25 -7.40 -16.58
CA ASN A 208 -13.05 -6.56 -17.77
C ASN A 208 -11.87 -6.99 -18.65
N ALA A 209 -11.39 -8.22 -18.51
CA ALA A 209 -10.17 -8.70 -19.16
C ALA A 209 -10.16 -8.48 -20.67
N ALA A 210 -11.24 -8.82 -21.36
CA ALA A 210 -11.34 -8.61 -22.81
C ALA A 210 -11.26 -7.14 -23.23
N ARG A 211 -11.77 -6.20 -22.41
CA ARG A 211 -11.64 -4.76 -22.64
C ARG A 211 -10.21 -4.28 -22.42
N ILE A 212 -9.56 -4.81 -21.38
CA ILE A 212 -8.17 -4.49 -21.03
C ILE A 212 -7.23 -4.93 -22.17
N GLU A 213 -7.32 -6.17 -22.62
CA GLU A 213 -6.44 -6.72 -23.67
C GLU A 213 -6.66 -6.11 -25.05
N ARG A 214 -7.81 -5.47 -25.28
CA ARG A 214 -8.09 -4.68 -26.48
C ARG A 214 -7.63 -3.22 -26.36
N GLY A 215 -6.77 -2.89 -25.40
CA GLY A 215 -6.18 -1.56 -25.22
C GLY A 215 -6.85 -0.68 -24.17
N GLY A 216 -7.77 -1.19 -23.40
CA GLY A 216 -8.43 -0.44 -22.31
C GLY A 216 -9.30 0.71 -22.83
N GLY A 217 -8.89 1.93 -22.57
CA GLY A 217 -9.54 3.14 -23.12
C GLY A 217 -10.83 3.57 -22.41
N TYR A 218 -11.16 2.96 -21.27
CA TYR A 218 -12.32 3.27 -20.46
C TYR A 218 -11.91 3.68 -19.02
N LEU A 219 -12.82 4.30 -18.27
CA LEU A 219 -12.60 4.62 -16.87
C LEU A 219 -12.67 3.35 -16.02
N PHE A 220 -11.54 2.96 -15.43
CA PHE A 220 -11.38 1.69 -14.72
C PHE A 220 -12.46 1.46 -13.66
N TYR A 221 -12.76 2.48 -12.86
CA TYR A 221 -13.82 2.39 -11.85
C TYR A 221 -15.18 2.88 -12.37
N GLY A 222 -15.22 4.05 -13.03
CA GLY A 222 -16.47 4.67 -13.45
C GLY A 222 -17.29 3.84 -14.43
N GLU A 223 -16.60 3.16 -15.36
CA GLU A 223 -17.24 2.31 -16.38
C GLU A 223 -17.02 0.81 -16.15
N GLY A 224 -15.90 0.46 -15.48
CA GLY A 224 -15.55 -0.94 -15.21
C GLY A 224 -16.38 -1.58 -14.10
N VAL A 225 -16.89 -0.79 -13.14
CA VAL A 225 -17.70 -1.31 -12.05
C VAL A 225 -19.17 -1.38 -12.45
N THR A 226 -19.58 -2.54 -12.94
CA THR A 226 -20.97 -2.89 -13.22
C THR A 226 -21.64 -3.56 -12.00
N ALA A 227 -22.94 -3.80 -12.05
CA ALA A 227 -23.66 -4.53 -11.00
C ALA A 227 -23.08 -5.94 -10.76
N ALA A 228 -22.54 -6.60 -11.78
CA ALA A 228 -21.87 -7.90 -11.63
C ALA A 228 -20.54 -7.75 -10.88
N VAL A 229 -19.72 -6.74 -11.21
CA VAL A 229 -18.45 -6.46 -10.54
C VAL A 229 -18.68 -6.02 -9.09
N ALA A 230 -19.72 -5.22 -8.83
CA ALA A 230 -20.10 -4.83 -7.48
C ALA A 230 -20.43 -6.05 -6.59
N ARG A 231 -21.18 -7.04 -7.11
CA ARG A 231 -21.42 -8.30 -6.38
C ARG A 231 -20.14 -9.09 -6.11
N MET A 232 -19.17 -9.08 -7.03
CA MET A 232 -17.87 -9.70 -6.77
C MET A 232 -17.13 -8.99 -5.63
N TYR A 233 -17.14 -7.65 -5.61
CA TYR A 233 -16.56 -6.87 -4.50
C TYR A 233 -17.20 -7.20 -3.17
N GLU A 234 -18.54 -7.26 -3.12
CA GLU A 234 -19.29 -7.58 -1.91
C GLU A 234 -18.99 -8.98 -1.38
N ALA A 235 -18.86 -9.97 -2.27
CA ALA A 235 -18.53 -11.34 -1.88
C ALA A 235 -17.12 -11.45 -1.28
N ILE A 236 -16.12 -10.84 -1.93
CA ILE A 236 -14.73 -10.85 -1.44
C ILE A 236 -14.61 -10.07 -0.13
N ASP A 237 -15.31 -8.93 -0.04
CA ASP A 237 -15.31 -8.08 1.15
C ASP A 237 -15.93 -8.80 2.36
N ALA A 238 -17.01 -9.54 2.15
CA ALA A 238 -17.62 -10.38 3.18
C ALA A 238 -16.66 -11.45 3.71
N GLU A 239 -15.91 -12.11 2.83
CA GLU A 239 -14.88 -13.11 3.22
C GLU A 239 -13.71 -12.44 3.98
N ARG A 240 -13.20 -11.31 3.50
CA ARG A 240 -12.17 -10.52 4.21
C ARG A 240 -12.62 -10.14 5.61
N MET A 241 -13.86 -9.66 5.76
CA MET A 241 -14.43 -9.28 7.05
C MET A 241 -14.61 -10.50 7.96
N ALA A 242 -15.01 -11.65 7.42
CA ALA A 242 -15.12 -12.90 8.19
C ALA A 242 -13.76 -13.37 8.71
N VAL A 243 -12.71 -13.30 7.88
CA VAL A 243 -11.31 -13.61 8.30
C VAL A 243 -10.86 -12.63 9.38
N ALA A 244 -11.16 -11.34 9.23
CA ALA A 244 -10.84 -10.33 10.23
C ALA A 244 -11.53 -10.63 11.57
N ALA A 245 -12.82 -10.93 11.55
CA ALA A 245 -13.59 -11.27 12.74
C ALA A 245 -13.05 -12.52 13.45
N ALA A 246 -12.64 -13.55 12.70
CA ALA A 246 -12.02 -14.76 13.26
C ALA A 246 -10.64 -14.49 13.91
N LEU A 247 -9.99 -13.39 13.53
CA LEU A 247 -8.77 -12.88 14.16
C LEU A 247 -9.06 -11.84 15.25
N ASP A 248 -10.31 -11.61 15.63
CA ASP A 248 -10.73 -10.58 16.58
C ASP A 248 -10.29 -9.16 16.15
N VAL A 249 -10.35 -8.93 14.84
CA VAL A 249 -9.99 -7.66 14.20
C VAL A 249 -11.25 -7.01 13.63
N ASN A 250 -11.56 -5.80 14.05
CA ASN A 250 -12.69 -5.05 13.52
C ASN A 250 -12.25 -4.16 12.36
N VAL A 251 -12.69 -4.50 11.16
CA VAL A 251 -12.46 -3.71 9.94
C VAL A 251 -13.79 -3.25 9.34
N PRO A 252 -13.87 -2.02 8.80
CA PRO A 252 -15.06 -1.56 8.09
C PRO A 252 -15.26 -2.34 6.79
N SER A 253 -16.51 -2.39 6.34
CA SER A 253 -16.83 -2.84 4.99
C SER A 253 -16.19 -1.94 3.94
N LEU A 254 -16.09 -2.42 2.69
CA LEU A 254 -15.63 -1.61 1.55
C LEU A 254 -16.43 -0.31 1.42
N VAL A 255 -17.75 -0.38 1.58
CA VAL A 255 -18.65 0.80 1.53
C VAL A 255 -18.32 1.79 2.64
N ASP A 256 -18.12 1.31 3.87
CA ASP A 256 -17.76 2.16 5.01
C ASP A 256 -16.36 2.73 4.89
N TRP A 257 -15.42 1.96 4.33
CA TRP A 257 -14.07 2.44 4.05
C TRP A 257 -14.11 3.59 3.03
N ILE A 258 -14.85 3.44 1.92
CA ILE A 258 -15.02 4.49 0.91
C ILE A 258 -15.63 5.75 1.55
N ALA A 259 -16.67 5.57 2.37
CA ALA A 259 -17.32 6.68 3.06
C ALA A 259 -16.36 7.43 4.00
N ARG A 260 -15.50 6.73 4.73
CA ARG A 260 -14.49 7.35 5.61
C ARG A 260 -13.37 8.04 4.80
N ALA A 261 -12.87 7.38 3.75
CA ALA A 261 -11.74 7.88 2.98
C ALA A 261 -12.10 9.09 2.11
N TYR A 262 -13.31 9.11 1.53
CA TYR A 262 -13.71 10.10 0.52
C TYR A 262 -14.95 10.90 0.87
N ASN A 263 -15.62 10.59 1.98
CA ASN A 263 -16.90 11.20 2.36
C ASN A 263 -18.00 11.04 1.28
N VAL A 264 -18.03 9.87 0.64
CA VAL A 264 -19.01 9.50 -0.39
C VAL A 264 -19.72 8.22 0.01
N ARG A 265 -21.03 8.27 0.04
CA ARG A 265 -21.93 7.12 0.24
C ARG A 265 -23.12 7.26 -0.67
N GLU A 266 -23.32 6.32 -1.55
CA GLU A 266 -24.45 6.22 -2.47
C GLU A 266 -25.28 4.96 -2.13
N ALA A 267 -26.39 4.77 -2.86
CA ALA A 267 -27.29 3.66 -2.64
C ALA A 267 -26.65 2.28 -2.91
N ASP A 268 -25.64 2.23 -3.79
CA ASP A 268 -24.91 1.02 -4.15
C ASP A 268 -23.46 1.36 -4.58
N LEU A 269 -22.64 0.32 -4.72
CA LEU A 269 -21.24 0.49 -5.14
C LEU A 269 -21.11 1.03 -6.56
N VAL A 270 -22.01 0.69 -7.48
CA VAL A 270 -21.95 1.20 -8.86
C VAL A 270 -22.07 2.71 -8.87
N LYS A 271 -23.11 3.25 -8.20
CA LYS A 271 -23.32 4.70 -8.08
C LYS A 271 -22.17 5.37 -7.33
N THR A 272 -21.64 4.72 -6.28
CA THR A 272 -20.50 5.21 -5.53
C THR A 272 -19.29 5.41 -6.43
N PHE A 273 -18.91 4.42 -7.24
CA PHE A 273 -17.76 4.52 -8.14
C PHE A 273 -18.01 5.47 -9.32
N GLN A 274 -19.25 5.52 -9.84
CA GLN A 274 -19.63 6.51 -10.85
C GLN A 274 -19.42 7.93 -10.32
N ARG A 275 -19.89 8.23 -9.11
CA ARG A 275 -19.70 9.54 -8.47
C ARG A 275 -18.24 9.87 -8.25
N LEU A 276 -17.44 8.97 -7.68
CA LEU A 276 -16.00 9.15 -7.46
C LEU A 276 -15.21 9.36 -8.76
N SER A 277 -15.76 8.93 -9.90
CA SER A 277 -15.15 9.07 -11.22
C SER A 277 -15.69 10.28 -12.01
N ALA A 278 -16.79 10.89 -11.59
CA ALA A 278 -17.43 12.01 -12.28
C ALA A 278 -17.06 13.38 -11.69
N GLU A 279 -16.72 13.46 -10.40
CA GLU A 279 -16.34 14.73 -9.76
C GLU A 279 -15.01 15.24 -10.34
N PRO A 280 -14.89 16.55 -10.73
CA PRO A 280 -13.69 17.09 -11.38
C PRO A 280 -12.38 16.82 -10.64
N ASP A 281 -12.42 16.85 -9.31
CA ASP A 281 -11.31 16.54 -8.41
C ASP A 281 -11.43 15.16 -7.75
N GLY A 282 -12.32 14.32 -8.28
CA GLY A 282 -12.57 12.97 -7.77
C GLY A 282 -11.32 12.08 -7.88
N PRO A 283 -11.14 11.14 -6.95
CA PRO A 283 -9.95 10.29 -6.90
C PRO A 283 -9.79 9.41 -8.14
N TYR A 284 -10.87 9.16 -8.88
CA TYR A 284 -10.89 8.22 -10.01
C TYR A 284 -11.27 8.85 -11.35
N VAL A 285 -11.44 10.17 -11.44
CA VAL A 285 -11.88 10.89 -12.64
C VAL A 285 -11.00 10.63 -13.88
N VAL A 286 -9.74 10.33 -13.69
CA VAL A 286 -8.76 10.07 -14.76
C VAL A 286 -8.17 8.68 -14.69
N ASN A 287 -8.72 7.80 -13.85
CA ASN A 287 -8.18 6.45 -13.68
C ASN A 287 -8.63 5.56 -14.85
N LYS A 288 -7.87 5.64 -15.95
CA LYS A 288 -8.09 4.78 -17.11
C LYS A 288 -7.70 3.34 -16.79
N ALA A 289 -8.38 2.42 -17.45
CA ALA A 289 -8.05 1.01 -17.39
C ALA A 289 -6.62 0.76 -17.89
N VAL A 290 -6.00 -0.24 -17.30
CA VAL A 290 -4.67 -0.72 -17.71
C VAL A 290 -4.75 -1.39 -19.07
N GLY A 291 -3.65 -1.43 -19.81
CA GLY A 291 -3.60 -2.01 -21.16
C GLY A 291 -3.19 -3.48 -21.21
N THR A 292 -3.00 -4.12 -20.04
CA THR A 292 -2.56 -5.51 -19.94
C THR A 292 -2.97 -6.11 -18.59
N LEU A 293 -3.26 -7.41 -18.59
CA LEU A 293 -3.47 -8.15 -17.34
C LEU A 293 -2.16 -8.38 -16.56
N ASN A 294 -1.00 -8.30 -17.22
CA ASN A 294 0.30 -8.34 -16.55
C ASN A 294 0.65 -6.98 -15.90
N HIS A 295 -0.29 -6.45 -15.14
CA HIS A 295 -0.18 -5.18 -14.42
C HIS A 295 -0.19 -5.42 -12.91
N LYS A 296 0.37 -4.50 -12.14
CA LYS A 296 0.43 -4.59 -10.68
C LYS A 296 -0.94 -4.83 -10.00
N TYR A 297 -2.03 -4.44 -10.62
CA TYR A 297 -3.40 -4.71 -10.16
C TYR A 297 -3.71 -6.22 -10.04
N ILE A 298 -2.93 -7.06 -10.71
CA ILE A 298 -2.97 -8.52 -10.55
C ILE A 298 -1.65 -9.01 -9.95
N THR A 299 -0.51 -8.63 -10.55
CA THR A 299 0.79 -9.21 -10.20
C THR A 299 1.31 -8.80 -8.81
N GLU A 300 0.74 -7.78 -8.20
CA GLU A 300 1.00 -7.38 -6.82
C GLU A 300 -0.16 -7.75 -5.89
N ASP A 301 -1.40 -7.42 -6.28
CA ASP A 301 -2.55 -7.55 -5.37
C ASP A 301 -2.98 -9.00 -5.13
N VAL A 302 -2.74 -9.92 -6.07
CA VAL A 302 -2.96 -11.35 -5.82
C VAL A 302 -1.97 -11.89 -4.77
N PRO A 303 -0.64 -11.81 -4.97
CA PRO A 303 0.32 -12.43 -4.05
C PRO A 303 0.45 -11.71 -2.69
N THR A 304 0.18 -10.40 -2.61
CA THR A 304 0.36 -9.61 -1.39
C THR A 304 -0.94 -9.14 -0.74
N GLY A 305 -2.08 -9.47 -1.35
CA GLY A 305 -3.41 -9.14 -0.86
C GLY A 305 -4.32 -10.36 -0.75
N LEU A 306 -4.80 -10.92 -1.88
CA LEU A 306 -5.76 -12.03 -1.83
C LEU A 306 -5.16 -13.30 -1.21
N ILE A 307 -3.95 -13.70 -1.61
CA ILE A 307 -3.32 -14.91 -1.06
C ILE A 307 -3.13 -14.81 0.46
N PRO A 308 -2.52 -13.74 1.04
CA PRO A 308 -2.39 -13.68 2.50
C PRO A 308 -3.72 -13.59 3.25
N ILE A 309 -4.78 -13.01 2.68
CA ILE A 309 -6.13 -13.05 3.29
C ILE A 309 -6.64 -14.49 3.32
N ARG A 310 -6.53 -15.23 2.20
CA ARG A 310 -6.86 -16.67 2.14
C ARG A 310 -6.06 -17.49 3.15
N GLU A 311 -4.76 -17.25 3.23
CA GLU A 311 -3.86 -17.95 4.16
C GLU A 311 -4.27 -17.72 5.64
N LEU A 312 -4.66 -16.49 5.99
CA LEU A 312 -5.21 -16.18 7.30
C LEU A 312 -6.57 -16.88 7.51
N GLY A 313 -7.39 -16.98 6.47
CA GLY A 313 -8.62 -17.77 6.47
C GLY A 313 -8.36 -19.25 6.78
N LEU A 314 -7.35 -19.86 6.14
CA LEU A 314 -6.94 -21.23 6.44
C LEU A 314 -6.48 -21.38 7.90
N ALA A 315 -5.70 -20.46 8.43
CA ALA A 315 -5.23 -20.50 9.83
C ALA A 315 -6.36 -20.36 10.86
N THR A 316 -7.46 -19.72 10.48
CA THR A 316 -8.63 -19.50 11.34
C THR A 316 -9.78 -20.46 11.08
N GLY A 317 -9.69 -21.32 10.07
CA GLY A 317 -10.79 -22.18 9.63
C GLY A 317 -11.93 -21.42 8.96
N THR A 318 -11.67 -20.21 8.46
CA THR A 318 -12.67 -19.34 7.78
C THR A 318 -12.60 -19.59 6.26
N PRO A 319 -13.67 -20.10 5.62
CA PRO A 319 -13.69 -20.32 4.18
C PRO A 319 -13.62 -19.03 3.37
N THR A 320 -12.89 -19.06 2.25
CA THR A 320 -12.71 -17.93 1.33
C THR A 320 -12.93 -18.31 -0.14
N PRO A 321 -14.10 -18.92 -0.52
CA PRO A 321 -14.31 -19.47 -1.86
C PRO A 321 -14.32 -18.42 -2.98
N ALA A 322 -14.79 -17.19 -2.73
CA ALA A 322 -14.75 -16.12 -3.72
C ALA A 322 -13.31 -15.64 -3.96
N ILE A 323 -12.52 -15.49 -2.90
CA ILE A 323 -11.10 -15.13 -2.97
C ILE A 323 -10.32 -16.25 -3.70
N ASP A 324 -10.55 -17.52 -3.36
CA ASP A 324 -9.94 -18.67 -4.05
C ASP A 324 -10.25 -18.67 -5.55
N THR A 325 -11.49 -18.44 -5.90
CA THR A 325 -11.93 -18.36 -7.31
C THR A 325 -11.18 -17.28 -8.06
N LEU A 326 -11.00 -16.08 -7.48
CA LEU A 326 -10.25 -15.01 -8.13
C LEU A 326 -8.76 -15.32 -8.26
N ILE A 327 -8.15 -15.91 -7.24
CA ILE A 327 -6.73 -16.32 -7.29
C ILE A 327 -6.52 -17.31 -8.42
N GLU A 328 -7.34 -18.36 -8.51
CA GLU A 328 -7.21 -19.38 -9.56
C GLU A 328 -7.51 -18.80 -10.94
N THR A 329 -8.53 -17.94 -11.07
CA THR A 329 -8.82 -17.25 -12.33
C THR A 329 -7.65 -16.34 -12.76
N ALA A 330 -7.04 -15.60 -11.84
CA ALA A 330 -5.87 -14.76 -12.13
C ALA A 330 -4.68 -15.61 -12.61
N LYS A 331 -4.42 -16.79 -11.98
CA LYS A 331 -3.39 -17.73 -12.44
C LYS A 331 -3.64 -18.19 -13.86
N LEU A 332 -4.86 -18.64 -14.16
CA LEU A 332 -5.24 -19.11 -15.49
C LEU A 332 -5.09 -18.02 -16.56
N MET A 333 -5.56 -16.80 -16.26
CA MET A 333 -5.55 -15.69 -17.22
C MET A 333 -4.15 -15.11 -17.47
N THR A 334 -3.27 -15.13 -16.46
CA THR A 334 -1.93 -14.54 -16.58
C THR A 334 -0.83 -15.57 -16.86
N GLY A 335 -1.11 -16.85 -16.69
CA GLY A 335 -0.11 -17.94 -16.76
C GLY A 335 0.88 -17.92 -15.57
N LYS A 336 0.62 -17.12 -14.51
CA LYS A 336 1.50 -16.99 -13.35
C LYS A 336 1.04 -17.88 -12.19
N THR A 337 1.98 -18.44 -11.45
CA THR A 337 1.68 -19.17 -10.21
C THR A 337 1.60 -18.26 -8.98
N PHE A 338 2.23 -17.10 -9.02
CA PHE A 338 2.47 -16.16 -7.91
C PHE A 338 3.25 -16.76 -6.73
N ALA A 339 3.83 -17.97 -6.89
CA ALA A 339 4.47 -18.70 -5.79
C ALA A 339 5.65 -17.95 -5.20
N ASP A 340 6.43 -17.24 -6.05
CA ASP A 340 7.64 -16.54 -5.63
C ASP A 340 7.36 -15.25 -4.86
N GLU A 341 6.21 -14.63 -5.06
CA GLU A 341 5.82 -13.37 -4.42
C GLU A 341 4.76 -13.55 -3.33
N ALA A 342 4.10 -14.72 -3.28
CA ALA A 342 2.99 -14.98 -2.36
C ALA A 342 3.39 -14.84 -0.90
N ARG A 343 2.64 -14.07 -0.15
CA ARG A 343 2.77 -13.96 1.31
C ARG A 343 1.99 -15.09 1.98
N THR A 344 2.58 -16.28 2.00
CA THR A 344 2.03 -17.43 2.71
C THR A 344 2.23 -17.29 4.22
N LEU A 345 1.50 -18.10 5.01
CA LEU A 345 1.71 -18.17 6.47
C LEU A 345 3.18 -18.44 6.84
N ASP A 346 3.86 -19.29 6.04
CA ASP A 346 5.29 -19.57 6.26
C ASP A 346 6.15 -18.32 6.04
N ARG A 347 5.96 -17.60 4.94
CA ARG A 347 6.70 -16.37 4.67
C ARG A 347 6.40 -15.26 5.68
N MET A 348 5.18 -15.21 6.18
CA MET A 348 4.80 -14.31 7.28
C MET A 348 5.34 -14.75 8.64
N GLY A 349 5.88 -15.97 8.77
CA GLY A 349 6.41 -16.51 10.03
C GLY A 349 5.34 -16.97 11.02
N VAL A 350 4.15 -17.25 10.52
CA VAL A 350 2.99 -17.63 11.35
C VAL A 350 2.38 -18.98 10.95
N ALA A 351 3.14 -19.80 10.22
CA ALA A 351 2.71 -21.14 9.81
C ALA A 351 2.39 -22.02 11.03
N ARG A 352 1.33 -22.81 10.91
CA ARG A 352 0.84 -23.74 11.95
C ARG A 352 0.44 -23.08 13.27
N LEU A 353 0.21 -21.78 13.27
CA LEU A 353 -0.27 -21.06 14.43
C LEU A 353 -1.79 -20.84 14.33
N ASP A 354 -2.46 -20.93 15.49
CA ASP A 354 -3.85 -20.54 15.63
C ASP A 354 -4.02 -19.02 15.71
N ALA A 355 -5.26 -18.54 15.62
CA ALA A 355 -5.59 -17.13 15.65
C ALA A 355 -5.03 -16.41 16.89
N ALA A 356 -5.05 -17.04 18.07
CA ALA A 356 -4.57 -16.41 19.31
C ALA A 356 -3.05 -16.20 19.29
N LYS A 357 -2.30 -17.17 18.78
CA LYS A 357 -0.83 -17.06 18.64
C LYS A 357 -0.45 -16.06 17.56
N ILE A 358 -1.17 -16.03 16.43
CA ILE A 358 -0.95 -15.00 15.39
C ILE A 358 -1.14 -13.61 15.98
N ARG A 359 -2.25 -13.34 16.71
CA ARG A 359 -2.47 -12.06 17.39
C ARG A 359 -1.36 -11.74 18.39
N GLY A 360 -0.89 -12.74 19.16
CA GLY A 360 0.21 -12.59 20.10
C GLY A 360 1.49 -12.10 19.42
N ILE A 361 1.89 -12.74 18.32
CA ILE A 361 3.07 -12.33 17.53
C ILE A 361 2.89 -10.92 16.94
N VAL A 362 1.72 -10.62 16.43
CA VAL A 362 1.46 -9.30 15.83
C VAL A 362 1.51 -8.21 16.89
N ARG A 363 0.98 -8.47 18.09
CA ARG A 363 0.99 -7.51 19.21
C ARG A 363 2.36 -7.34 19.86
N ASP A 364 3.08 -8.43 20.10
CA ASP A 364 4.28 -8.45 20.96
C ASP A 364 5.60 -8.62 20.18
N GLY A 365 5.55 -9.02 18.93
CA GLY A 365 6.71 -9.34 18.08
C GLY A 365 7.09 -10.82 18.11
N PHE A 366 7.94 -11.22 17.17
CA PHE A 366 8.61 -12.53 17.23
C PHE A 366 9.52 -12.60 18.46
N ARG A 367 9.50 -13.73 19.14
CA ARG A 367 10.36 -14.02 20.30
C ARG A 367 11.64 -14.73 19.89
#